data_3adc4cc14eeb454d25f45ba727dee378
#
_entry.id   3adc4cc14eeb454d25f45ba727dee378
#
_cell.length_a   1.000
_cell.length_b   1.000
_cell.length_c   1.000
_cell.angle_alpha   90.00
_cell.angle_beta   90.00
_cell.angle_gamma   90.00
#
_symmetry.space_group_name_H-M   'P 1'
#
loop_
_entity.id
_entity.type
_entity.pdbx_description
1 polymer ?
#
loop_
_entity_poly.entity_id
_entity_poly.type
_entity_poly.pdbx_seq_one_letter_code
_entity_poly.pdbx_strand_id
1 'polypeptide(L)'
;MNTSRRNFIKNTSIMVAGAALLSKSGDLFASSPKKIERLGVQLYSVRDAMRTDPKGSLKKLSDIGYIHVEHAGYNDRKFYGYSPKDFKKMLGDFGMQMPSGHVVMTEHDWDDSKKDFTDKWKYTIEDAAEAGQRYLISPWLDESLRSDHDKLKWFLDLFNKCGELSQKSGIQFGYHNHNFEFSTKVGDGTLYDFILANTDPKLVAQQMDIGNMLGAGGIALDLLKKYPGRFELMHVKDEIKSDTGQGMDGYDSTILGQGVMPVKEIVKEARKNGGTSQFIIEQESYQGKDPFDCVKIDLQIMKKWGF
;
A
#
# COMPACT_ATOMS: atom_id res chain seq x y z
N MET A 1 57.15 7.62 48.77
CA MET A 1 56.68 8.78 49.55
C MET A 1 55.45 9.28 48.85
N ASN A 2 54.25 8.88 49.24
CA ASN A 2 53.29 9.61 50.07
C ASN A 2 53.14 11.05 49.59
N THR A 3 51.98 11.48 49.14
CA THR A 3 50.66 11.74 49.79
C THR A 3 49.78 12.40 48.73
N SER A 4 48.58 12.39 48.66
CA SER A 4 47.42 12.17 49.50
C SER A 4 46.25 12.92 48.80
N ARG A 5 45.17 12.23 48.69
CA ARG A 5 43.83 12.79 48.45
C ARG A 5 43.49 13.85 49.48
N ARG A 6 42.83 14.95 49.09
CA ARG A 6 41.63 15.49 49.78
C ARG A 6 41.35 16.95 49.44
N ASN A 7 40.08 17.21 49.29
CA ASN A 7 39.33 18.46 49.50
C ASN A 7 39.34 19.54 48.45
N PHE A 8 38.21 19.64 47.74
CA PHE A 8 37.57 20.93 47.64
C PHE A 8 36.02 20.74 47.56
N ILE A 9 35.42 20.73 48.76
CA ILE A 9 34.01 21.08 48.95
C ILE A 9 34.06 22.43 49.67
N LYS A 10 33.50 23.46 49.06
CA LYS A 10 32.94 24.62 49.79
C LYS A 10 31.94 25.37 48.93
N ASN A 11 30.68 25.19 49.25
CA ASN A 11 29.60 26.16 49.47
C ASN A 11 29.59 27.42 48.61
N THR A 12 28.51 27.58 47.85
CA THR A 12 27.82 28.87 47.80
C THR A 12 26.32 28.63 47.77
N SER A 13 25.67 28.89 48.89
CA SER A 13 24.23 29.06 49.02
C SER A 13 23.88 30.41 48.44
N ILE A 14 22.94 30.46 47.50
CA ILE A 14 22.26 31.69 47.11
C ILE A 14 20.75 31.47 47.19
N MET A 15 20.14 32.42 47.87
CA MET A 15 18.74 32.49 48.27
C MET A 15 17.73 32.33 47.19
N VAL A 16 16.64 31.68 47.57
CA VAL A 16 15.34 31.68 46.93
C VAL A 16 14.74 33.07 46.98
N ALA A 17 14.47 33.65 45.83
CA ALA A 17 13.48 34.71 45.66
C ALA A 17 12.38 34.18 44.74
N GLY A 18 11.22 33.98 45.31
CA GLY A 18 10.03 33.52 44.58
C GLY A 18 9.53 34.56 43.58
N ALA A 19 9.37 34.15 42.38
CA ALA A 19 8.49 34.78 41.40
C ALA A 19 7.60 33.69 40.82
N ALA A 20 6.35 33.70 41.26
CA ALA A 20 5.27 32.90 40.65
C ALA A 20 5.03 33.42 39.24
N LEU A 21 5.67 32.81 38.24
CA LEU A 21 5.26 32.94 36.85
C LEU A 21 4.24 31.86 36.58
N LEU A 22 2.98 32.26 36.47
CA LEU A 22 1.92 31.52 35.81
C LEU A 22 2.36 31.17 34.39
N SER A 23 3.01 30.03 34.21
CA SER A 23 3.21 29.46 32.92
C SER A 23 1.85 28.99 32.41
N LYS A 24 1.27 29.71 31.47
CA LYS A 24 0.27 29.18 30.55
C LYS A 24 0.85 27.88 30.00
N SER A 25 0.26 26.75 30.38
CA SER A 25 0.42 25.50 29.72
C SER A 25 -0.20 25.66 28.31
N GLY A 26 0.61 26.21 27.39
CA GLY A 26 0.35 26.08 26.00
C GLY A 26 0.47 24.59 25.65
N ASP A 27 -0.61 24.01 25.19
CA ASP A 27 -0.65 22.70 24.60
C ASP A 27 0.49 22.57 23.58
N LEU A 28 1.58 21.96 23.98
CA LEU A 28 2.53 21.35 23.07
C LEU A 28 1.82 20.16 22.44
N PHE A 29 0.95 20.43 21.47
CA PHE A 29 0.60 19.42 20.48
C PHE A 29 1.90 19.06 19.78
N ALA A 30 2.54 17.98 20.24
CA ALA A 30 3.56 17.32 19.49
C ALA A 30 2.93 16.98 18.15
N SER A 31 3.22 17.75 17.12
CA SER A 31 2.81 17.40 15.76
C SER A 31 3.38 16.02 15.48
N SER A 32 2.51 15.04 15.32
CA SER A 32 2.92 13.71 14.89
C SER A 32 3.85 13.88 13.67
N PRO A 33 4.97 13.16 13.61
CA PRO A 33 5.89 13.30 12.49
C PRO A 33 5.11 13.17 11.18
N LYS A 34 5.27 14.16 10.30
CA LYS A 34 4.54 14.22 9.05
C LYS A 34 4.83 12.93 8.28
N LYS A 35 3.80 12.14 8.02
CA LYS A 35 3.92 10.87 7.31
C LYS A 35 4.51 11.16 5.93
N ILE A 36 5.58 10.47 5.55
CA ILE A 36 6.19 10.63 4.23
C ILE A 36 5.24 10.03 3.21
N GLU A 37 4.64 10.87 2.36
CA GLU A 37 3.78 10.42 1.27
C GLU A 37 4.63 10.04 0.06
N ARG A 38 4.24 8.96 -0.61
CA ARG A 38 4.85 8.48 -1.84
C ARG A 38 3.81 8.39 -2.93
N LEU A 39 4.16 8.94 -4.08
CA LEU A 39 3.39 8.79 -5.31
C LEU A 39 4.13 7.84 -6.24
N GLY A 40 3.44 6.79 -6.65
CA GLY A 40 3.98 5.74 -7.52
C GLY A 40 3.03 5.37 -8.64
N VAL A 41 3.42 4.38 -9.42
CA VAL A 41 2.61 3.75 -10.47
C VAL A 41 2.63 2.24 -10.32
N GLN A 42 1.47 1.61 -10.48
CA GLN A 42 1.35 0.16 -10.61
C GLN A 42 1.82 -0.24 -12.02
N LEU A 43 2.81 -1.14 -12.09
CA LEU A 43 3.40 -1.58 -13.36
C LEU A 43 2.42 -2.36 -14.25
N TYR A 44 1.29 -2.80 -13.70
CA TYR A 44 0.21 -3.39 -14.48
C TYR A 44 -0.41 -2.39 -15.47
N SER A 45 -0.32 -1.09 -15.19
CA SER A 45 -0.72 -0.01 -16.10
C SER A 45 0.07 0.02 -17.42
N VAL A 46 1.22 -0.61 -17.45
CA VAL A 46 2.07 -0.75 -18.65
C VAL A 46 2.47 -2.22 -18.88
N ARG A 47 1.58 -3.14 -18.50
CA ARG A 47 1.81 -4.59 -18.42
C ARG A 47 2.37 -5.22 -19.69
N ASP A 48 1.89 -4.79 -20.88
CA ASP A 48 2.34 -5.37 -22.13
C ASP A 48 3.79 -5.00 -22.44
N ALA A 49 4.15 -3.75 -22.19
CA ALA A 49 5.52 -3.29 -22.31
C ALA A 49 6.43 -3.94 -21.25
N MET A 50 5.96 -4.07 -19.99
CA MET A 50 6.69 -4.76 -18.94
C MET A 50 6.93 -6.25 -19.23
N ARG A 51 6.04 -6.93 -19.94
CA ARG A 51 6.25 -8.31 -20.37
C ARG A 51 7.30 -8.43 -21.48
N THR A 52 7.40 -7.43 -22.35
CA THR A 52 8.25 -7.46 -23.54
C THR A 52 9.64 -6.90 -23.25
N ASP A 53 9.71 -5.73 -22.62
CA ASP A 53 10.97 -5.03 -22.28
C ASP A 53 10.83 -4.33 -20.91
N PRO A 54 11.03 -5.06 -19.81
CA PRO A 54 10.94 -4.47 -18.46
C PRO A 54 11.92 -3.31 -18.26
N LYS A 55 13.17 -3.45 -18.78
CA LYS A 55 14.20 -2.44 -18.59
C LYS A 55 13.88 -1.14 -19.32
N GLY A 56 13.47 -1.22 -20.59
CA GLY A 56 13.06 -0.04 -21.38
C GLY A 56 11.82 0.61 -20.82
N SER A 57 10.86 -0.18 -20.34
CA SER A 57 9.62 0.31 -19.70
C SER A 57 9.91 1.09 -18.42
N LEU A 58 10.76 0.55 -17.52
CA LEU A 58 11.19 1.25 -16.31
C LEU A 58 11.96 2.53 -16.61
N LYS A 59 12.86 2.50 -17.62
CA LYS A 59 13.55 3.71 -18.07
C LYS A 59 12.55 4.77 -18.54
N LYS A 60 11.55 4.40 -19.34
CA LYS A 60 10.50 5.31 -19.83
C LYS A 60 9.68 5.89 -18.67
N LEU A 61 9.31 5.09 -17.67
CA LEU A 61 8.61 5.58 -16.47
C LEU A 61 9.49 6.55 -15.65
N SER A 62 10.78 6.25 -15.50
CA SER A 62 11.74 7.17 -14.85
C SER A 62 11.86 8.50 -15.61
N ASP A 63 11.93 8.47 -16.95
CA ASP A 63 12.00 9.68 -17.79
C ASP A 63 10.70 10.50 -17.71
N ILE A 64 9.54 9.87 -17.49
CA ILE A 64 8.26 10.53 -17.19
C ILE A 64 8.31 11.24 -15.83
N GLY A 65 9.12 10.75 -14.89
CA GLY A 65 9.32 11.34 -13.57
C GLY A 65 8.71 10.52 -12.43
N TYR A 66 8.43 9.25 -12.63
CA TYR A 66 8.11 8.32 -11.55
C TYR A 66 9.37 7.90 -10.80
N ILE A 67 9.32 7.95 -9.47
CA ILE A 67 10.39 7.47 -8.57
C ILE A 67 9.97 6.25 -7.77
N HIS A 68 8.68 5.94 -7.70
CA HIS A 68 8.17 4.74 -7.06
C HIS A 68 7.32 3.92 -8.03
N VAL A 69 7.50 2.62 -7.96
CA VAL A 69 6.70 1.65 -8.71
C VAL A 69 6.17 0.57 -7.77
N GLU A 70 5.06 -0.03 -8.17
CA GLU A 70 4.53 -1.25 -7.56
C GLU A 70 4.51 -2.34 -8.63
N HIS A 71 5.04 -3.53 -8.33
CA HIS A 71 5.06 -4.62 -9.31
C HIS A 71 3.76 -5.45 -9.27
N ALA A 72 3.46 -6.07 -10.43
CA ALA A 72 2.48 -7.14 -10.59
C ALA A 72 3.08 -8.37 -11.30
N GLY A 73 4.41 -8.46 -11.35
CA GLY A 73 5.12 -9.49 -12.10
C GLY A 73 6.21 -10.15 -11.27
N TYR A 74 5.80 -11.02 -10.33
CA TYR A 74 6.71 -11.90 -9.59
C TYR A 74 6.32 -13.35 -9.83
N ASN A 75 7.29 -14.16 -10.24
CA ASN A 75 7.13 -15.58 -10.39
C ASN A 75 8.50 -16.28 -10.27
N ASP A 76 8.52 -17.44 -9.63
CA ASP A 76 9.69 -18.30 -9.51
C ASP A 76 10.95 -17.53 -9.08
N ARG A 77 10.82 -16.77 -7.97
CA ARG A 77 11.87 -15.96 -7.35
C ARG A 77 12.44 -14.87 -8.26
N LYS A 78 11.65 -14.37 -9.21
CA LYS A 78 12.05 -13.33 -10.16
C LYS A 78 10.98 -12.27 -10.32
N PHE A 79 11.40 -11.02 -10.40
CA PHE A 79 10.58 -9.87 -10.80
C PHE A 79 10.80 -9.61 -12.30
N TYR A 80 9.78 -9.86 -13.11
CA TYR A 80 9.88 -9.69 -14.57
C TYR A 80 11.11 -10.39 -15.19
N GLY A 81 11.49 -11.57 -14.65
CA GLY A 81 12.63 -12.35 -15.13
C GLY A 81 13.98 -12.05 -14.47
N TYR A 82 14.10 -11.01 -13.66
CA TYR A 82 15.31 -10.63 -12.93
C TYR A 82 15.29 -11.14 -11.49
N SER A 83 16.46 -11.48 -10.94
CA SER A 83 16.58 -11.75 -9.50
C SER A 83 16.16 -10.53 -8.67
N PRO A 84 15.75 -10.70 -7.39
CA PRO A 84 15.41 -9.58 -6.52
C PRO A 84 16.51 -8.52 -6.46
N LYS A 85 17.75 -8.95 -6.33
CA LYS A 85 18.93 -8.09 -6.27
C LYS A 85 19.15 -7.31 -7.58
N ASP A 86 19.04 -8.00 -8.73
CA ASP A 86 19.25 -7.38 -10.03
C ASP A 86 18.13 -6.41 -10.37
N PHE A 87 16.89 -6.75 -10.03
CA PHE A 87 15.75 -5.85 -10.23
C PHE A 87 15.86 -4.59 -9.37
N LYS A 88 16.22 -4.75 -8.09
CA LYS A 88 16.51 -3.61 -7.20
C LYS A 88 17.61 -2.72 -7.73
N LYS A 89 18.71 -3.33 -8.21
CA LYS A 89 19.80 -2.59 -8.81
C LYS A 89 19.36 -1.81 -10.04
N MET A 90 18.61 -2.45 -10.94
CA MET A 90 18.08 -1.82 -12.15
C MET A 90 17.18 -0.63 -11.83
N LEU A 91 16.30 -0.74 -10.85
CA LEU A 91 15.47 0.37 -10.35
C LEU A 91 16.35 1.50 -9.82
N GLY A 92 17.37 1.18 -9.01
CA GLY A 92 18.33 2.14 -8.47
C GLY A 92 19.12 2.87 -9.55
N ASP A 93 19.53 2.17 -10.62
CA ASP A 93 20.23 2.76 -11.78
C ASP A 93 19.35 3.82 -12.49
N PHE A 94 18.02 3.72 -12.37
CA PHE A 94 17.06 4.69 -12.90
C PHE A 94 16.55 5.68 -11.84
N GLY A 95 17.10 5.67 -10.62
CA GLY A 95 16.64 6.53 -9.53
C GLY A 95 15.28 6.15 -8.97
N MET A 96 14.86 4.91 -9.17
CA MET A 96 13.55 4.39 -8.76
C MET A 96 13.63 3.45 -7.55
N GLN A 97 12.52 3.29 -6.85
CA GLN A 97 12.31 2.35 -5.75
C GLN A 97 10.98 1.60 -5.94
N MET A 98 10.89 0.42 -5.35
CA MET A 98 9.69 -0.42 -5.36
C MET A 98 9.23 -0.69 -3.93
N PRO A 99 8.48 0.24 -3.29
CA PRO A 99 8.05 0.09 -1.91
C PRO A 99 6.97 -0.96 -1.70
N SER A 100 6.25 -1.36 -2.73
CA SER A 100 5.17 -2.35 -2.67
C SER A 100 5.13 -3.23 -3.91
N GLY A 101 4.41 -4.35 -3.82
CA GLY A 101 4.18 -5.24 -4.93
C GLY A 101 3.12 -6.29 -4.66
N HIS A 102 2.52 -6.78 -5.72
CA HIS A 102 1.43 -7.74 -5.71
C HIS A 102 1.92 -9.18 -5.89
N VAL A 103 1.60 -10.04 -4.92
CA VAL A 103 1.72 -11.50 -5.04
C VAL A 103 0.52 -12.13 -4.35
N VAL A 104 -0.26 -12.91 -5.10
CA VAL A 104 -1.44 -13.61 -4.54
C VAL A 104 -1.00 -14.65 -3.53
N MET A 105 -1.49 -14.52 -2.30
CA MET A 105 -1.41 -15.58 -1.29
C MET A 105 -2.62 -16.51 -1.46
N THR A 106 -2.37 -17.81 -1.47
CA THR A 106 -3.39 -18.83 -1.59
C THR A 106 -3.39 -19.76 -0.38
N GLU A 107 -4.42 -20.61 -0.24
CA GLU A 107 -4.45 -21.65 0.79
C GLU A 107 -3.31 -22.67 0.66
N HIS A 108 -2.76 -22.84 -0.55
CA HIS A 108 -1.63 -23.75 -0.80
C HIS A 108 -0.28 -23.22 -0.31
N ASP A 109 -0.21 -21.95 0.11
CA ASP A 109 0.99 -21.36 0.71
C ASP A 109 1.12 -21.70 2.20
N TRP A 110 0.12 -22.38 2.79
CA TRP A 110 0.13 -22.92 4.14
C TRP A 110 0.28 -24.46 4.13
N ASP A 111 1.21 -24.97 4.93
CA ASP A 111 1.39 -26.42 5.18
C ASP A 111 0.70 -26.80 6.49
N ASP A 112 -0.49 -27.36 6.38
CA ASP A 112 -1.30 -27.71 7.56
C ASP A 112 -0.65 -28.80 8.43
N SER A 113 0.19 -29.68 7.83
CA SER A 113 0.90 -30.71 8.56
C SER A 113 2.00 -30.16 9.45
N LYS A 114 2.65 -29.09 9.03
CA LYS A 114 3.71 -28.37 9.77
C LYS A 114 3.18 -27.22 10.59
N LYS A 115 1.91 -26.80 10.38
CA LYS A 115 1.32 -25.58 10.93
C LYS A 115 2.18 -24.34 10.66
N ASP A 116 2.71 -24.25 9.43
CA ASP A 116 3.62 -23.18 9.01
C ASP A 116 3.44 -22.89 7.51
N PHE A 117 3.94 -21.72 7.07
CA PHE A 117 3.96 -21.39 5.65
C PHE A 117 4.94 -22.28 4.89
N THR A 118 4.63 -22.54 3.63
CA THR A 118 5.52 -23.28 2.72
C THR A 118 6.82 -22.51 2.49
N ASP A 119 7.89 -23.22 2.14
CA ASP A 119 9.16 -22.57 1.82
C ASP A 119 9.02 -21.62 0.63
N LYS A 120 8.16 -21.95 -0.34
CA LYS A 120 7.84 -21.06 -1.47
C LYS A 120 7.34 -19.70 -1.00
N TRP A 121 6.40 -19.68 -0.04
CA TRP A 121 5.87 -18.40 0.49
C TRP A 121 6.91 -17.64 1.31
N LYS A 122 7.69 -18.33 2.10
CA LYS A 122 8.81 -17.72 2.85
C LYS A 122 9.82 -17.07 1.92
N TYR A 123 10.19 -17.72 0.82
CA TYR A 123 11.05 -17.13 -0.21
C TYR A 123 10.42 -15.90 -0.87
N THR A 124 9.10 -15.91 -1.06
CA THR A 124 8.40 -14.70 -1.59
C THR A 124 8.59 -13.50 -0.67
N ILE A 125 8.49 -13.69 0.65
CA ILE A 125 8.71 -12.63 1.65
C ILE A 125 10.19 -12.17 1.65
N GLU A 126 11.14 -13.12 1.61
CA GLU A 126 12.57 -12.83 1.55
C GLU A 126 12.93 -12.03 0.29
N ASP A 127 12.43 -12.47 -0.86
CA ASP A 127 12.67 -11.82 -2.15
C ASP A 127 12.06 -10.41 -2.21
N ALA A 128 10.89 -10.20 -1.61
CA ALA A 128 10.29 -8.88 -1.44
C ALA A 128 11.19 -7.95 -0.61
N ALA A 129 11.73 -8.47 0.51
CA ALA A 129 12.65 -7.72 1.36
C ALA A 129 13.97 -7.39 0.63
N GLU A 130 14.56 -8.36 -0.07
CA GLU A 130 15.78 -8.16 -0.85
C GLU A 130 15.57 -7.12 -1.95
N ALA A 131 14.43 -7.16 -2.63
CA ALA A 131 14.06 -6.17 -3.65
C ALA A 131 13.81 -4.75 -3.06
N GLY A 132 13.72 -4.63 -1.74
CA GLY A 132 13.56 -3.35 -1.03
C GLY A 132 12.11 -2.93 -0.83
N GLN A 133 11.17 -3.85 -0.91
CA GLN A 133 9.78 -3.59 -0.58
C GLN A 133 9.59 -3.31 0.91
N ARG A 134 8.52 -2.62 1.22
CA ARG A 134 7.97 -2.43 2.58
C ARG A 134 6.63 -3.13 2.73
N TYR A 135 5.93 -3.35 1.61
CA TYR A 135 4.61 -3.96 1.57
C TYR A 135 4.60 -5.11 0.56
N LEU A 136 4.10 -6.24 1.00
CA LEU A 136 3.76 -7.39 0.16
C LEU A 136 2.25 -7.53 0.18
N ILE A 137 1.61 -7.23 -0.94
CA ILE A 137 0.16 -7.12 -1.05
C ILE A 137 -0.40 -8.34 -1.80
N SER A 138 -1.37 -9.03 -1.18
CA SER A 138 -2.17 -10.04 -1.87
C SER A 138 -3.36 -9.37 -2.55
N PRO A 139 -3.41 -9.38 -3.90
CA PRO A 139 -4.46 -8.65 -4.61
C PRO A 139 -5.68 -9.52 -4.93
N TRP A 140 -5.80 -10.72 -4.38
CA TRP A 140 -6.87 -11.63 -4.75
C TRP A 140 -7.29 -12.55 -3.61
N LEU A 141 -8.57 -12.85 -3.58
CA LEU A 141 -9.18 -13.86 -2.72
C LEU A 141 -9.93 -14.87 -3.60
N ASP A 142 -9.58 -16.15 -3.47
CA ASP A 142 -10.18 -17.21 -4.27
C ASP A 142 -11.69 -17.30 -4.06
N GLU A 143 -12.44 -17.63 -5.13
CA GLU A 143 -13.89 -17.71 -5.10
C GLU A 143 -14.38 -18.75 -4.07
N SER A 144 -13.66 -19.87 -3.92
CA SER A 144 -14.00 -20.92 -2.96
C SER A 144 -13.97 -20.46 -1.50
N LEU A 145 -13.23 -19.38 -1.21
CA LEU A 145 -13.16 -18.75 0.13
C LEU A 145 -14.31 -17.78 0.38
N ARG A 146 -14.88 -17.18 -0.68
CA ARG A 146 -15.87 -16.09 -0.56
C ARG A 146 -17.25 -16.59 -0.12
N SER A 147 -17.56 -17.86 -0.37
CA SER A 147 -18.87 -18.48 -0.10
C SER A 147 -18.92 -19.30 1.19
N ASP A 148 -17.78 -19.57 1.82
CA ASP A 148 -17.67 -20.37 3.06
C ASP A 148 -17.10 -19.50 4.19
N HIS A 149 -17.93 -19.12 5.15
CA HIS A 149 -17.55 -18.20 6.23
C HIS A 149 -16.47 -18.77 7.16
N ASP A 150 -16.48 -20.07 7.44
CA ASP A 150 -15.49 -20.69 8.33
C ASP A 150 -14.15 -20.78 7.63
N LYS A 151 -14.16 -21.18 6.36
CA LYS A 151 -12.97 -21.22 5.51
C LYS A 151 -12.39 -19.82 5.28
N LEU A 152 -13.25 -18.83 5.03
CA LEU A 152 -12.84 -17.42 4.91
C LEU A 152 -12.17 -16.94 6.20
N LYS A 153 -12.80 -17.16 7.34
CA LYS A 153 -12.25 -16.74 8.63
C LYS A 153 -10.89 -17.40 8.91
N TRP A 154 -10.77 -18.69 8.67
CA TRP A 154 -9.51 -19.41 8.77
C TRP A 154 -8.45 -18.78 7.86
N PHE A 155 -8.79 -18.42 6.62
CA PHE A 155 -7.84 -17.82 5.68
C PHE A 155 -7.42 -16.40 6.11
N LEU A 156 -8.33 -15.61 6.70
CA LEU A 156 -7.99 -14.30 7.27
C LEU A 156 -7.09 -14.43 8.52
N ASP A 157 -7.24 -15.52 9.30
CA ASP A 157 -6.28 -15.86 10.36
C ASP A 157 -4.89 -16.18 9.78
N LEU A 158 -4.81 -16.80 8.58
CA LEU A 158 -3.53 -16.97 7.88
C LEU A 158 -2.97 -15.63 7.40
N PHE A 159 -3.79 -14.65 7.00
CA PHE A 159 -3.32 -13.30 6.70
C PHE A 159 -2.65 -12.65 7.93
N ASN A 160 -3.25 -12.77 9.10
CA ASN A 160 -2.66 -12.27 10.35
C ASN A 160 -1.31 -12.96 10.63
N LYS A 161 -1.24 -14.29 10.53
CA LYS A 161 0.02 -15.05 10.68
C LYS A 161 1.06 -14.66 9.63
N CYS A 162 0.63 -14.42 8.38
CA CYS A 162 1.52 -13.93 7.34
C CYS A 162 2.09 -12.56 7.68
N GLY A 163 1.26 -11.67 8.25
CA GLY A 163 1.72 -10.38 8.78
C GLY A 163 2.80 -10.54 9.84
N GLU A 164 2.60 -11.42 10.82
CA GLU A 164 3.62 -11.73 11.85
C GLU A 164 4.92 -12.27 11.24
N LEU A 165 4.81 -13.16 10.25
CA LEU A 165 5.97 -13.72 9.56
C LEU A 165 6.72 -12.63 8.77
N SER A 166 5.99 -11.83 7.99
CA SER A 166 6.54 -10.79 7.13
C SER A 166 7.26 -9.69 7.92
N GLN A 167 6.76 -9.33 9.11
CA GLN A 167 7.40 -8.35 9.99
C GLN A 167 8.82 -8.76 10.41
N LYS A 168 9.13 -10.05 10.50
CA LYS A 168 10.49 -10.54 10.81
C LYS A 168 11.50 -10.17 9.73
N SER A 169 11.03 -9.96 8.50
CA SER A 169 11.83 -9.50 7.35
C SER A 169 11.68 -7.99 7.09
N GLY A 170 11.02 -7.25 7.99
CA GLY A 170 10.78 -5.81 7.82
C GLY A 170 9.72 -5.47 6.76
N ILE A 171 8.91 -6.45 6.36
CA ILE A 171 7.81 -6.34 5.41
C ILE A 171 6.49 -6.27 6.16
N GLN A 172 5.58 -5.42 5.72
CA GLN A 172 4.19 -5.46 6.12
C GLN A 172 3.37 -6.18 5.06
N PHE A 173 2.68 -7.25 5.45
CA PHE A 173 1.74 -7.93 4.58
C PHE A 173 0.47 -7.09 4.44
N GLY A 174 -0.23 -7.21 3.31
CA GLY A 174 -1.47 -6.47 3.09
C GLY A 174 -2.40 -7.13 2.09
N TYR A 175 -3.58 -6.55 1.98
CA TYR A 175 -4.64 -6.98 1.07
C TYR A 175 -5.11 -5.81 0.19
N HIS A 176 -5.42 -6.11 -1.07
CA HIS A 176 -5.96 -5.18 -2.06
C HIS A 176 -7.33 -5.68 -2.52
N ASN A 177 -8.30 -4.79 -2.55
CA ASN A 177 -9.67 -5.12 -2.96
C ASN A 177 -9.87 -5.07 -4.48
N HIS A 178 -10.80 -5.91 -4.91
CA HIS A 178 -11.46 -5.82 -6.21
C HIS A 178 -12.94 -5.40 -6.04
N ASN A 179 -13.79 -5.84 -6.95
CA ASN A 179 -15.22 -5.55 -6.95
C ASN A 179 -16.02 -6.51 -6.07
N PHE A 180 -15.64 -7.78 -6.06
CA PHE A 180 -16.39 -8.84 -5.38
C PHE A 180 -16.50 -8.63 -3.85
N GLU A 181 -15.59 -7.90 -3.22
CA GLU A 181 -15.67 -7.58 -1.80
C GLU A 181 -16.85 -6.67 -1.47
N PHE A 182 -17.35 -5.93 -2.42
CA PHE A 182 -18.48 -5.00 -2.26
C PHE A 182 -19.80 -5.60 -2.72
N SER A 183 -19.78 -6.47 -3.72
CA SER A 183 -20.98 -7.17 -4.21
C SER A 183 -21.34 -8.40 -3.38
N THR A 184 -20.36 -9.08 -2.75
CA THR A 184 -20.60 -10.24 -1.89
C THR A 184 -21.02 -9.82 -0.49
N LYS A 185 -22.14 -10.39 0.02
CA LYS A 185 -22.64 -10.16 1.37
C LYS A 185 -22.15 -11.21 2.33
N VAL A 186 -21.76 -10.80 3.53
CA VAL A 186 -21.35 -11.65 4.65
C VAL A 186 -22.03 -11.13 5.92
N GLY A 187 -23.00 -11.86 6.43
CA GLY A 187 -23.88 -11.37 7.50
C GLY A 187 -24.62 -10.10 7.07
N ASP A 188 -24.60 -9.08 7.91
CA ASP A 188 -25.25 -7.78 7.65
C ASP A 188 -24.37 -6.81 6.84
N GLY A 189 -23.11 -7.18 6.56
CA GLY A 189 -22.13 -6.33 5.87
C GLY A 189 -21.73 -6.84 4.49
N THR A 190 -20.67 -6.25 3.97
CA THR A 190 -19.99 -6.70 2.77
C THR A 190 -18.85 -7.67 3.13
N LEU A 191 -18.37 -8.43 2.15
CA LEU A 191 -17.14 -9.24 2.31
C LEU A 191 -15.97 -8.35 2.75
N TYR A 192 -15.87 -7.10 2.24
CA TYR A 192 -14.82 -6.18 2.66
C TYR A 192 -14.91 -5.80 4.14
N ASP A 193 -16.13 -5.52 4.63
CA ASP A 193 -16.36 -5.29 6.07
C ASP A 193 -15.90 -6.49 6.91
N PHE A 194 -16.16 -7.69 6.45
CA PHE A 194 -15.74 -8.91 7.12
C PHE A 194 -14.20 -9.08 7.13
N ILE A 195 -13.54 -8.80 6.00
CA ILE A 195 -12.07 -8.81 5.90
C ILE A 195 -11.46 -7.80 6.88
N LEU A 196 -11.98 -6.57 6.91
CA LEU A 196 -11.49 -5.52 7.81
C LEU A 196 -11.69 -5.87 9.29
N ALA A 197 -12.79 -6.54 9.64
CA ALA A 197 -13.11 -6.95 11.00
C ALA A 197 -12.26 -8.14 11.49
N ASN A 198 -11.77 -9.00 10.59
CA ASN A 198 -11.03 -10.22 10.92
C ASN A 198 -9.53 -10.14 10.61
N THR A 199 -9.01 -8.96 10.25
CA THR A 199 -7.57 -8.73 10.06
C THR A 199 -7.07 -7.66 11.04
N ASP A 200 -5.96 -7.97 11.73
CA ASP A 200 -5.34 -7.00 12.65
C ASP A 200 -4.68 -5.87 11.83
N PRO A 201 -5.06 -4.59 12.07
CA PRO A 201 -4.48 -3.46 11.35
C PRO A 201 -2.97 -3.27 11.54
N LYS A 202 -2.39 -3.88 12.58
CA LYS A 202 -0.94 -3.87 12.80
C LYS A 202 -0.19 -4.92 11.98
N LEU A 203 -0.89 -5.95 11.52
CA LEU A 203 -0.33 -7.09 10.81
C LEU A 203 -0.67 -7.05 9.32
N VAL A 204 -1.89 -6.63 8.98
CA VAL A 204 -2.40 -6.64 7.61
C VAL A 204 -2.78 -5.24 7.16
N ALA A 205 -1.93 -4.62 6.36
CA ALA A 205 -2.22 -3.34 5.71
C ALA A 205 -3.39 -3.48 4.72
N GLN A 206 -4.08 -2.38 4.45
CA GLN A 206 -5.10 -2.35 3.39
C GLN A 206 -4.67 -1.41 2.28
N GLN A 207 -4.70 -1.93 1.06
CA GLN A 207 -4.57 -1.15 -0.14
C GLN A 207 -5.96 -0.99 -0.76
N MET A 208 -6.52 0.21 -0.64
CA MET A 208 -7.84 0.49 -1.19
C MET A 208 -7.73 0.86 -2.67
N ASP A 209 -8.28 0.01 -3.54
CA ASP A 209 -8.50 0.38 -4.94
C ASP A 209 -9.86 1.05 -5.07
N ILE A 210 -9.83 2.33 -5.44
CA ILE A 210 -11.04 3.14 -5.51
C ILE A 210 -11.85 2.93 -6.80
N GLY A 211 -11.20 2.48 -7.88
CA GLY A 211 -11.86 2.20 -9.15
C GLY A 211 -12.58 0.85 -9.11
N ASN A 212 -11.88 -0.19 -8.68
CA ASN A 212 -12.42 -1.55 -8.64
C ASN A 212 -13.75 -1.68 -7.87
N MET A 213 -13.97 -0.85 -6.88
CA MET A 213 -15.19 -0.90 -6.05
C MET A 213 -16.41 -0.23 -6.69
N LEU A 214 -16.21 0.67 -7.67
CA LEU A 214 -17.27 1.57 -8.15
C LEU A 214 -18.49 0.82 -8.69
N GLY A 215 -18.31 -0.06 -9.67
CA GLY A 215 -19.40 -0.80 -10.30
C GLY A 215 -20.11 -1.78 -9.36
N ALA A 216 -19.42 -2.23 -8.32
CA ALA A 216 -19.97 -3.12 -7.30
C ALA A 216 -20.69 -2.39 -6.14
N GLY A 217 -20.83 -1.07 -6.22
CA GLY A 217 -21.54 -0.24 -5.22
C GLY A 217 -20.68 0.20 -4.04
N GLY A 218 -19.36 0.01 -4.09
CA GLY A 218 -18.44 0.54 -3.09
C GLY A 218 -18.29 2.05 -3.23
N ILE A 219 -18.25 2.77 -2.10
CA ILE A 219 -18.06 4.22 -2.05
C ILE A 219 -16.84 4.54 -1.19
N ALA A 220 -15.73 4.93 -1.85
CA ALA A 220 -14.46 5.16 -1.18
C ALA A 220 -14.53 6.18 -0.03
N LEU A 221 -15.26 7.29 -0.20
CA LEU A 221 -15.44 8.30 0.84
C LEU A 221 -16.16 7.76 2.09
N ASP A 222 -17.10 6.85 1.92
CA ASP A 222 -17.82 6.25 3.04
C ASP A 222 -16.93 5.26 3.81
N LEU A 223 -16.10 4.49 3.09
CA LEU A 223 -15.11 3.61 3.71
C LEU A 223 -14.06 4.39 4.50
N LEU A 224 -13.54 5.49 3.96
CA LEU A 224 -12.58 6.36 4.64
C LEU A 224 -13.15 6.94 5.94
N LYS A 225 -14.45 7.27 5.96
CA LYS A 225 -15.16 7.74 7.16
C LYS A 225 -15.44 6.61 8.14
N LYS A 226 -15.84 5.43 7.64
CA LYS A 226 -16.21 4.27 8.47
C LYS A 226 -14.97 3.64 9.14
N TYR A 227 -13.83 3.64 8.46
CA TYR A 227 -12.61 2.99 8.91
C TYR A 227 -11.40 3.97 8.88
N PRO A 228 -11.40 5.02 9.71
CA PRO A 228 -10.33 6.01 9.71
C PRO A 228 -8.98 5.37 10.07
N GLY A 229 -7.94 5.76 9.35
CA GLY A 229 -6.57 5.26 9.57
C GLY A 229 -6.27 3.86 9.03
N ARG A 230 -7.24 3.19 8.39
CA ARG A 230 -7.14 1.77 8.02
C ARG A 230 -6.47 1.51 6.67
N PHE A 231 -6.40 2.52 5.80
CA PHE A 231 -5.97 2.37 4.41
C PHE A 231 -4.58 2.98 4.20
N GLU A 232 -3.54 2.19 4.39
CA GLU A 232 -2.14 2.66 4.30
C GLU A 232 -1.71 2.92 2.86
N LEU A 233 -2.27 2.15 1.91
CA LEU A 233 -2.02 2.28 0.49
C LEU A 233 -3.34 2.54 -0.25
N MET A 234 -3.24 3.19 -1.41
CA MET A 234 -4.38 3.44 -2.28
C MET A 234 -3.97 3.29 -3.74
N HIS A 235 -4.74 2.50 -4.50
CA HIS A 235 -4.73 2.61 -5.95
C HIS A 235 -5.63 3.77 -6.35
N VAL A 236 -5.02 4.74 -7.03
CA VAL A 236 -5.69 5.95 -7.50
C VAL A 236 -6.09 5.70 -8.95
N LYS A 237 -7.37 5.46 -9.13
CA LYS A 237 -8.03 5.22 -10.43
C LYS A 237 -9.15 6.21 -10.64
N ASP A 238 -9.49 6.48 -11.89
CA ASP A 238 -10.75 7.10 -12.30
C ASP A 238 -11.42 6.23 -13.35
N GLU A 239 -12.75 6.24 -13.38
CA GLU A 239 -13.52 5.31 -14.16
C GLU A 239 -14.57 6.05 -15.01
N ILE A 240 -14.81 5.56 -16.22
CA ILE A 240 -15.92 5.95 -17.08
C ILE A 240 -16.83 4.74 -17.32
N LYS A 241 -18.09 4.99 -17.69
CA LYS A 241 -18.94 3.88 -18.17
C LYS A 241 -18.33 3.26 -19.42
N SER A 242 -18.22 1.94 -19.41
CA SER A 242 -17.73 1.18 -20.56
C SER A 242 -18.77 1.13 -21.65
N ASP A 243 -18.43 1.61 -22.85
CA ASP A 243 -19.29 1.50 -24.03
C ASP A 243 -19.42 0.05 -24.54
N THR A 244 -18.45 -0.80 -24.17
CA THR A 244 -18.39 -2.21 -24.60
C THR A 244 -18.99 -3.16 -23.58
N GLY A 245 -19.26 -2.71 -22.36
CA GLY A 245 -19.66 -3.55 -21.23
C GLY A 245 -18.59 -4.55 -20.77
N GLN A 246 -17.34 -4.39 -21.23
CA GLN A 246 -16.23 -5.31 -20.94
C GLN A 246 -15.42 -4.89 -19.72
N GLY A 247 -15.61 -3.68 -19.22
CA GLY A 247 -14.93 -3.20 -18.01
C GLY A 247 -15.44 -3.88 -16.73
N MET A 248 -14.77 -3.65 -15.60
CA MET A 248 -15.19 -4.21 -14.33
C MET A 248 -16.53 -3.62 -13.92
N ASP A 249 -17.56 -4.48 -13.85
CA ASP A 249 -18.95 -4.09 -13.53
C ASP A 249 -19.49 -2.93 -14.39
N GLY A 250 -19.10 -2.90 -15.67
CA GLY A 250 -19.56 -1.90 -16.63
C GLY A 250 -18.80 -0.58 -16.64
N TYR A 251 -17.61 -0.55 -16.04
CA TYR A 251 -16.73 0.61 -16.03
C TYR A 251 -15.34 0.27 -16.59
N ASP A 252 -14.72 1.24 -17.24
CA ASP A 252 -13.35 1.20 -17.73
C ASP A 252 -12.53 2.31 -17.07
N SER A 253 -11.31 2.00 -16.67
CA SER A 253 -10.44 3.04 -16.12
C SER A 253 -10.05 4.08 -17.17
N THR A 254 -9.87 5.31 -16.74
CA THR A 254 -9.54 6.46 -17.59
C THR A 254 -8.54 7.38 -16.89
N ILE A 255 -8.11 8.41 -17.63
CA ILE A 255 -7.24 9.47 -17.08
C ILE A 255 -7.93 10.15 -15.89
N LEU A 256 -7.18 10.36 -14.81
CA LEU A 256 -7.66 10.99 -13.57
C LEU A 256 -8.37 12.32 -13.83
N GLY A 257 -9.55 12.50 -13.25
CA GLY A 257 -10.39 13.69 -13.42
C GLY A 257 -11.15 13.77 -14.74
N GLN A 258 -11.09 12.73 -15.59
CA GLN A 258 -11.89 12.61 -16.80
C GLN A 258 -13.05 11.61 -16.64
N GLY A 259 -13.07 10.89 -15.52
CA GLY A 259 -14.10 9.93 -15.20
C GLY A 259 -15.25 10.49 -14.38
N VAL A 260 -16.00 9.58 -13.76
CA VAL A 260 -17.18 9.89 -12.96
C VAL A 260 -16.90 9.99 -11.46
N MET A 261 -15.68 9.68 -11.04
CA MET A 261 -15.33 9.61 -9.62
C MET A 261 -14.80 10.96 -9.08
N PRO A 262 -15.10 11.32 -7.84
CA PRO A 262 -14.53 12.50 -7.19
C PRO A 262 -13.10 12.21 -6.67
N VAL A 263 -12.19 11.74 -7.56
CA VAL A 263 -10.87 11.21 -7.18
C VAL A 263 -10.06 12.21 -6.35
N LYS A 264 -10.05 13.48 -6.74
CA LYS A 264 -9.32 14.52 -5.99
C LYS A 264 -9.81 14.66 -4.55
N GLU A 265 -11.11 14.54 -4.33
CA GLU A 265 -11.72 14.60 -2.99
C GLU A 265 -11.37 13.34 -2.19
N ILE A 266 -11.46 12.16 -2.81
CA ILE A 266 -11.10 10.88 -2.19
C ILE A 266 -9.63 10.90 -1.72
N VAL A 267 -8.72 11.30 -2.59
CA VAL A 267 -7.28 11.40 -2.27
C VAL A 267 -7.02 12.38 -1.13
N LYS A 268 -7.71 13.53 -1.11
CA LYS A 268 -7.62 14.50 -0.02
C LYS A 268 -8.12 13.91 1.31
N GLU A 269 -9.23 13.20 1.29
CA GLU A 269 -9.79 12.55 2.48
C GLU A 269 -8.88 11.42 2.97
N ALA A 270 -8.32 10.62 2.06
CA ALA A 270 -7.38 9.56 2.38
C ALA A 270 -6.11 10.08 3.08
N ARG A 271 -5.58 11.22 2.63
CA ARG A 271 -4.44 11.90 3.28
C ARG A 271 -4.77 12.34 4.69
N LYS A 272 -5.98 12.87 4.88
CA LYS A 272 -6.40 13.47 6.15
C LYS A 272 -6.81 12.43 7.19
N ASN A 273 -7.65 11.49 6.80
CA ASN A 273 -8.33 10.58 7.71
C ASN A 273 -8.09 9.08 7.39
N GLY A 274 -7.72 8.76 6.16
CA GLY A 274 -7.54 7.37 5.72
C GLY A 274 -6.29 6.67 6.26
N GLY A 275 -5.30 7.43 6.71
CA GLY A 275 -4.00 6.89 7.10
C GLY A 275 -3.09 6.60 5.90
N THR A 276 -3.49 7.00 4.69
CA THR A 276 -2.78 6.69 3.45
C THR A 276 -1.46 7.44 3.33
N SER A 277 -0.42 6.71 2.93
CA SER A 277 0.92 7.27 2.66
C SER A 277 1.50 6.79 1.33
N GLN A 278 0.91 5.78 0.72
CA GLN A 278 1.31 5.25 -0.57
C GLN A 278 0.15 5.47 -1.53
N PHE A 279 0.30 6.41 -2.47
CA PHE A 279 -0.66 6.68 -3.53
C PHE A 279 -0.09 6.12 -4.83
N ILE A 280 -0.77 5.17 -5.42
CA ILE A 280 -0.27 4.39 -6.54
C ILE A 280 -1.26 4.57 -7.70
N ILE A 281 -0.83 5.26 -8.74
CA ILE A 281 -1.62 5.44 -9.95
C ILE A 281 -1.78 4.09 -10.64
N GLU A 282 -3.00 3.74 -11.02
CA GLU A 282 -3.25 2.58 -11.87
C GLU A 282 -4.29 2.92 -12.94
N GLN A 283 -4.01 2.54 -14.17
CA GLN A 283 -4.92 2.63 -15.30
C GLN A 283 -4.81 1.37 -16.16
N GLU A 284 -5.92 0.72 -16.43
CA GLU A 284 -5.96 -0.58 -17.09
C GLU A 284 -6.60 -0.52 -18.50
N SER A 285 -7.34 0.54 -18.78
CA SER A 285 -7.94 0.87 -20.08
C SER A 285 -7.49 2.26 -20.53
N TYR A 286 -7.28 2.47 -21.83
CA TYR A 286 -6.55 3.65 -22.31
C TYR A 286 -7.32 4.44 -23.37
N GLN A 287 -8.53 4.02 -23.76
CA GLN A 287 -9.36 4.61 -24.80
C GLN A 287 -8.56 4.91 -26.08
N GLY A 288 -7.74 3.92 -26.52
CA GLY A 288 -6.93 4.02 -27.75
C GLY A 288 -5.65 4.85 -27.64
N LYS A 289 -5.30 5.35 -26.43
CA LYS A 289 -4.05 6.08 -26.18
C LYS A 289 -2.89 5.14 -25.82
N ASP A 290 -1.66 5.63 -25.90
CA ASP A 290 -0.48 4.93 -25.37
C ASP A 290 -0.56 4.87 -23.83
N PRO A 291 -0.36 3.69 -23.21
CA PRO A 291 -0.40 3.56 -21.74
C PRO A 291 0.57 4.48 -21.01
N PHE A 292 1.76 4.73 -21.56
CA PHE A 292 2.74 5.63 -20.93
C PHE A 292 2.30 7.09 -21.01
N ASP A 293 1.61 7.49 -22.07
CA ASP A 293 1.04 8.85 -22.16
C ASP A 293 -0.07 9.03 -21.13
N CYS A 294 -0.90 8.00 -20.91
CA CYS A 294 -1.94 8.01 -19.88
C CYS A 294 -1.32 8.21 -18.49
N VAL A 295 -0.42 7.33 -18.06
CA VAL A 295 0.18 7.44 -16.72
C VAL A 295 1.06 8.70 -16.55
N LYS A 296 1.60 9.26 -17.64
CA LYS A 296 2.26 10.57 -17.63
C LYS A 296 1.30 11.70 -17.31
N ILE A 297 0.12 11.70 -17.93
CA ILE A 297 -0.92 12.69 -17.67
C ILE A 297 -1.41 12.56 -16.22
N ASP A 298 -1.64 11.35 -15.74
CA ASP A 298 -2.07 11.07 -14.37
C ASP A 298 -1.07 11.59 -13.34
N LEU A 299 0.23 11.36 -13.56
CA LEU A 299 1.28 11.92 -12.72
C LEU A 299 1.22 13.46 -12.66
N GLN A 300 1.00 14.10 -13.81
CA GLN A 300 0.89 15.56 -13.88
C GLN A 300 -0.34 16.08 -13.13
N ILE A 301 -1.45 15.35 -13.20
CA ILE A 301 -2.69 15.66 -12.49
C ILE A 301 -2.48 15.53 -10.99
N MET A 302 -1.89 14.43 -10.51
CA MET A 302 -1.57 14.24 -9.09
C MET A 302 -0.65 15.35 -8.58
N LYS A 303 0.39 15.73 -9.34
CA LYS A 303 1.25 16.87 -9.00
C LYS A 303 0.48 18.19 -8.90
N LYS A 304 -0.49 18.44 -9.78
CA LYS A 304 -1.38 19.61 -9.69
C LYS A 304 -2.30 19.56 -8.46
N TRP A 305 -2.59 18.39 -7.94
CA TRP A 305 -3.37 18.21 -6.71
C TRP A 305 -2.52 18.29 -5.44
N GLY A 306 -1.21 18.48 -5.57
CA GLY A 306 -0.29 18.76 -4.45
C GLY A 306 0.52 17.54 -3.99
N PHE A 307 0.87 16.63 -4.90
CA PHE A 307 1.81 15.52 -4.70
C PHE A 307 3.17 15.80 -5.30
#